data_31e43a4b76c1859671996687e3c20a9a
#
_entry.id   31e43a4b76c1859671996687e3c20a9a
#
_cell.length_a   1.000
_cell.length_b   1.000
_cell.length_c   1.000
_cell.angle_alpha   90.00
_cell.angle_beta   90.00
_cell.angle_gamma   90.00
#
_symmetry.space_group_name_H-M   'P 1'
#
loop_
_entity.id
_entity.type
_entity.pdbx_description
1 polymer ?
#
loop_
_entity_poly.entity_id
_entity_poly.type
_entity_poly.pdbx_seq_one_letter_code
_entity_poly.pdbx_strand_id
1 'polypeptide(L)'
;MSINRHLARGIALQTLFELDVNSNLSLNKEGLEKIIDRQLEEFSGEKDDGFILDLLTTIEERVATLDDIIARAAPEWPLDKINIMDRNILRIGLAELLFNSDKVPPKVAIDEAIELAKTYSSVNSHKFVNGVLGSIYKEMGEPRKEETSQKKTNLQTVNLAGGLVYSVHEGKVFLAFVKDIFKHWTLPKGKLLEGEDIMIGAVRKIKEEIGLTAVIKDKLKEKDKKIEQLFQE
;
A
#
# COMPACT_ATOMS: atom_id res chain seq x y z
N MET A 1 21.10 -20.34 -13.39
CA MET A 1 19.97 -20.45 -12.46
C MET A 1 19.27 -19.10 -12.43
N SER A 2 17.97 -19.05 -12.14
CA SER A 2 17.30 -17.77 -11.89
C SER A 2 17.66 -17.27 -10.52
N ILE A 3 17.90 -15.96 -10.39
CA ILE A 3 18.26 -15.31 -9.14
C ILE A 3 17.18 -15.52 -8.05
N ASN A 4 17.62 -15.68 -6.80
CA ASN A 4 16.71 -15.72 -5.66
C ASN A 4 15.97 -14.38 -5.52
N ARG A 5 14.65 -14.39 -5.28
CA ARG A 5 13.82 -13.19 -5.14
C ARG A 5 14.27 -12.25 -4.03
N HIS A 6 14.79 -12.76 -2.94
CA HIS A 6 15.35 -11.93 -1.87
C HIS A 6 16.60 -11.17 -2.35
N LEU A 7 17.52 -11.86 -3.02
CA LEU A 7 18.71 -11.24 -3.61
C LEU A 7 18.32 -10.23 -4.71
N ALA A 8 17.35 -10.58 -5.55
CA ALA A 8 16.84 -9.68 -6.59
C ALA A 8 16.31 -8.36 -6.02
N ARG A 9 15.60 -8.39 -4.89
CA ARG A 9 15.17 -7.17 -4.17
C ARG A 9 16.35 -6.39 -3.61
N GLY A 10 17.38 -7.07 -3.11
CA GLY A 10 18.63 -6.44 -2.67
C GLY A 10 19.31 -5.66 -3.80
N ILE A 11 19.40 -6.25 -5.00
CA ILE A 11 19.94 -5.58 -6.19
C ILE A 11 19.05 -4.39 -6.60
N ALA A 12 17.74 -4.56 -6.60
CA ALA A 12 16.81 -3.45 -6.86
C ALA A 12 17.02 -2.30 -5.86
N LEU A 13 17.21 -2.61 -4.56
CA LEU A 13 17.49 -1.61 -3.55
C LEU A 13 18.81 -0.87 -3.79
N GLN A 14 19.87 -1.59 -4.14
CA GLN A 14 21.17 -0.99 -4.47
C GLN A 14 21.06 -0.07 -5.69
N THR A 15 20.33 -0.50 -6.73
CA THR A 15 20.06 0.32 -7.92
C THR A 15 19.31 1.59 -7.56
N LEU A 16 18.22 1.49 -6.79
CA LEU A 16 17.46 2.66 -6.35
C LEU A 16 18.29 3.61 -5.49
N PHE A 17 19.12 3.08 -4.62
CA PHE A 17 20.02 3.88 -3.81
C PHE A 17 21.01 4.67 -4.67
N GLU A 18 21.64 4.01 -5.66
CA GLU A 18 22.55 4.65 -6.60
C GLU A 18 21.86 5.78 -7.38
N LEU A 19 20.65 5.53 -7.89
CA LEU A 19 19.86 6.51 -8.63
C LEU A 19 19.45 7.69 -7.75
N ASP A 20 19.02 7.42 -6.52
CA ASP A 20 18.55 8.46 -5.59
C ASP A 20 19.70 9.36 -5.12
N VAL A 21 20.87 8.79 -4.82
CA VAL A 21 22.08 9.55 -4.46
C VAL A 21 22.55 10.42 -5.62
N ASN A 22 22.48 9.93 -6.85
CA ASN A 22 22.86 10.68 -8.03
C ASN A 22 21.78 11.66 -8.53
N SER A 23 20.67 11.81 -7.78
CA SER A 23 19.51 12.65 -8.15
C SER A 23 18.93 12.32 -9.54
N ASN A 24 19.03 11.08 -9.96
CA ASN A 24 18.63 10.61 -11.29
C ASN A 24 17.74 9.36 -11.21
N LEU A 25 16.57 9.51 -10.57
CA LEU A 25 15.57 8.43 -10.46
C LEU A 25 14.85 8.14 -11.80
N SER A 26 15.18 8.86 -12.86
CA SER A 26 14.57 8.71 -14.17
C SER A 26 15.64 8.26 -15.19
N LEU A 27 15.88 6.97 -15.23
CA LEU A 27 16.66 6.34 -16.31
C LEU A 27 15.71 5.62 -17.28
N ASN A 28 16.02 5.69 -18.57
CA ASN A 28 15.34 4.82 -19.53
C ASN A 28 15.67 3.34 -19.24
N LYS A 29 14.85 2.45 -19.77
CA LYS A 29 14.98 1.00 -19.59
C LYS A 29 16.41 0.49 -19.85
N GLU A 30 17.06 0.96 -20.92
CA GLU A 30 18.43 0.59 -21.28
C GLU A 30 19.46 0.99 -20.20
N GLY A 31 19.26 2.14 -19.56
CA GLY A 31 20.10 2.60 -18.46
C GLY A 31 19.94 1.73 -17.21
N LEU A 32 18.71 1.33 -16.89
CA LEU A 32 18.43 0.40 -15.78
C LEU A 32 19.05 -0.98 -16.03
N GLU A 33 18.87 -1.54 -17.24
CA GLU A 33 19.46 -2.83 -17.63
C GLU A 33 20.99 -2.82 -17.46
N LYS A 34 21.68 -1.77 -17.87
CA LYS A 34 23.14 -1.64 -17.70
C LYS A 34 23.57 -1.64 -16.23
N ILE A 35 22.81 -0.98 -15.33
CA ILE A 35 23.11 -0.98 -13.91
C ILE A 35 22.86 -2.37 -13.32
N ILE A 36 21.74 -2.99 -13.65
CA ILE A 36 21.39 -4.34 -13.20
C ILE A 36 22.45 -5.34 -13.62
N ASP A 37 22.83 -5.36 -14.89
CA ASP A 37 23.85 -6.27 -15.43
C ASP A 37 25.18 -6.11 -14.70
N ARG A 38 25.63 -4.87 -14.46
CA ARG A 38 26.87 -4.60 -13.71
C ARG A 38 26.80 -5.16 -12.29
N GLN A 39 25.65 -5.03 -11.60
CA GLN A 39 25.50 -5.54 -10.24
C GLN A 39 25.39 -7.06 -10.23
N LEU A 40 24.77 -7.67 -11.24
CA LEU A 40 24.67 -9.13 -11.37
C LEU A 40 26.02 -9.79 -11.67
N GLU A 41 26.99 -9.08 -12.28
CA GLU A 41 28.34 -9.60 -12.53
C GLU A 41 29.04 -10.05 -11.22
N GLU A 42 28.68 -9.43 -10.08
CA GLU A 42 29.21 -9.83 -8.76
C GLU A 42 28.66 -11.18 -8.29
N PHE A 43 27.53 -11.63 -8.87
CA PHE A 43 26.86 -12.88 -8.52
C PHE A 43 27.03 -13.91 -9.65
N SER A 44 28.16 -14.61 -9.65
CA SER A 44 28.61 -15.51 -10.70
C SER A 44 27.53 -16.44 -11.25
N GLY A 45 27.05 -16.17 -12.47
CA GLY A 45 26.18 -17.05 -13.26
C GLY A 45 24.68 -16.98 -12.93
N GLU A 46 24.25 -16.13 -12.07
CA GLU A 46 22.84 -15.86 -11.86
C GLU A 46 22.32 -14.83 -12.88
N LYS A 47 21.10 -15.05 -13.36
CA LYS A 47 20.46 -14.14 -14.32
C LYS A 47 19.13 -13.67 -13.74
N ASP A 48 18.83 -12.40 -13.92
CA ASP A 48 17.47 -11.89 -13.68
C ASP A 48 16.51 -12.48 -14.73
N ASP A 49 15.34 -12.89 -14.29
CA ASP A 49 14.26 -13.34 -15.16
C ASP A 49 13.30 -12.20 -15.55
N GLY A 50 13.78 -10.95 -15.41
CA GLY A 50 13.02 -9.72 -15.63
C GLY A 50 12.37 -9.15 -14.37
N PHE A 51 12.49 -9.81 -13.23
CA PHE A 51 11.87 -9.35 -11.99
C PHE A 51 12.44 -8.02 -11.48
N ILE A 52 13.77 -7.87 -11.48
CA ILE A 52 14.43 -6.64 -11.02
C ILE A 52 14.01 -5.48 -11.92
N LEU A 53 14.05 -5.68 -13.23
CA LEU A 53 13.68 -4.66 -14.19
C LEU A 53 12.21 -4.25 -14.07
N ASP A 54 11.29 -5.22 -13.97
CA ASP A 54 9.85 -4.98 -13.78
C ASP A 54 9.59 -4.18 -12.50
N LEU A 55 10.26 -4.53 -11.39
CA LEU A 55 10.12 -3.85 -10.11
C LEU A 55 10.62 -2.40 -10.20
N LEU A 56 11.81 -2.19 -10.75
CA LEU A 56 12.41 -0.86 -10.91
C LEU A 56 11.58 0.04 -11.84
N THR A 57 11.11 -0.50 -12.96
CA THR A 57 10.24 0.22 -13.90
C THR A 57 8.92 0.61 -13.21
N THR A 58 8.32 -0.31 -12.45
CA THR A 58 7.10 -0.01 -11.67
C THR A 58 7.32 1.14 -10.68
N ILE A 59 8.48 1.16 -10.00
CA ILE A 59 8.81 2.21 -9.04
C ILE A 59 9.05 3.54 -9.76
N GLU A 60 9.82 3.54 -10.84
CA GLU A 60 10.13 4.75 -11.61
C GLU A 60 8.85 5.42 -12.13
N GLU A 61 7.98 4.67 -12.79
CA GLU A 61 6.71 5.19 -13.32
C GLU A 61 5.79 5.76 -12.24
N ARG A 62 5.94 5.33 -11.00
CA ARG A 62 5.01 5.62 -9.89
C ARG A 62 5.66 6.30 -8.70
N VAL A 63 6.90 6.74 -8.81
CA VAL A 63 7.67 7.31 -7.68
C VAL A 63 6.90 8.42 -6.97
N ALA A 64 6.29 9.34 -7.70
CA ALA A 64 5.51 10.42 -7.11
C ALA A 64 4.28 9.92 -6.32
N THR A 65 3.64 8.85 -6.82
CA THR A 65 2.50 8.22 -6.13
C THR A 65 2.95 7.47 -4.89
N LEU A 66 4.04 6.71 -4.99
CA LEU A 66 4.63 5.98 -3.86
C LEU A 66 5.06 6.93 -2.75
N ASP A 67 5.73 8.01 -3.10
CA ASP A 67 6.21 9.03 -2.16
C ASP A 67 5.05 9.76 -1.47
N ASP A 68 3.97 10.06 -2.19
CA ASP A 68 2.75 10.65 -1.63
C ASP A 68 2.05 9.68 -0.64
N ILE A 69 2.04 8.38 -0.93
CA ILE A 69 1.51 7.36 -0.02
C ILE A 69 2.38 7.27 1.24
N ILE A 70 3.71 7.22 1.10
CA ILE A 70 4.64 7.20 2.24
C ILE A 70 4.42 8.43 3.14
N ALA A 71 4.37 9.63 2.55
CA ALA A 71 4.18 10.86 3.28
C ALA A 71 2.86 10.90 4.09
N ARG A 72 1.79 10.32 3.54
CA ARG A 72 0.50 10.23 4.25
C ARG A 72 0.48 9.15 5.33
N ALA A 73 1.15 8.03 5.10
CA ALA A 73 1.22 6.94 6.07
C ALA A 73 2.18 7.23 7.23
N ALA A 74 3.13 8.16 7.06
CA ALA A 74 4.10 8.56 8.06
C ALA A 74 4.13 10.10 8.22
N PRO A 75 3.05 10.76 8.65
CA PRO A 75 2.92 12.22 8.64
C PRO A 75 3.91 12.91 9.59
N GLU A 76 4.43 12.22 10.59
CA GLU A 76 5.45 12.74 11.51
C GLU A 76 6.86 12.73 10.91
N TRP A 77 7.04 12.09 9.75
CA TRP A 77 8.31 11.92 9.08
C TRP A 77 8.25 12.51 7.67
N PRO A 78 8.65 13.79 7.48
CA PRO A 78 8.77 14.37 6.15
C PRO A 78 9.65 13.49 5.25
N LEU A 79 9.25 13.34 3.99
CA LEU A 79 9.88 12.39 3.06
C LEU A 79 11.39 12.65 2.88
N ASP A 80 11.81 13.93 2.93
CA ASP A 80 13.21 14.35 2.85
C ASP A 80 14.01 14.05 4.13
N LYS A 81 13.34 13.72 5.23
CA LYS A 81 13.94 13.33 6.52
C LYS A 81 13.99 11.82 6.71
N ILE A 82 13.26 11.06 5.91
CA ILE A 82 13.39 9.61 5.91
C ILE A 82 14.74 9.24 5.31
N ASN A 83 15.46 8.32 6.00
CA ASN A 83 16.71 7.78 5.48
C ASN A 83 16.53 7.24 4.06
N ILE A 84 17.49 7.49 3.16
CA ILE A 84 17.43 7.08 1.75
C ILE A 84 17.17 5.58 1.61
N MET A 85 17.83 4.74 2.43
CA MET A 85 17.60 3.29 2.41
C MET A 85 16.16 2.95 2.80
N ASP A 86 15.66 3.51 3.90
CA ASP A 86 14.30 3.26 4.37
C ASP A 86 13.26 3.71 3.35
N ARG A 87 13.47 4.88 2.73
CA ARG A 87 12.59 5.41 1.68
C ARG A 87 12.53 4.48 0.47
N ASN A 88 13.67 3.98 0.00
CA ASN A 88 13.72 3.07 -1.13
C ASN A 88 13.17 1.68 -0.79
N ILE A 89 13.38 1.18 0.43
CA ILE A 89 12.75 -0.06 0.92
C ILE A 89 11.23 0.09 0.97
N LEU A 90 10.72 1.23 1.44
CA LEU A 90 9.28 1.52 1.41
C LEU A 90 8.74 1.58 -0.01
N ARG A 91 9.46 2.18 -0.97
CA ARG A 91 9.08 2.20 -2.39
C ARG A 91 9.00 0.78 -2.96
N ILE A 92 9.98 -0.09 -2.68
CA ILE A 92 9.97 -1.51 -3.08
C ILE A 92 8.75 -2.22 -2.48
N GLY A 93 8.58 -2.16 -1.16
CA GLY A 93 7.47 -2.83 -0.48
C GLY A 93 6.10 -2.36 -0.98
N LEU A 94 5.94 -1.06 -1.24
CA LEU A 94 4.70 -0.50 -1.80
C LEU A 94 4.47 -0.90 -3.26
N ALA A 95 5.51 -0.92 -4.08
CA ALA A 95 5.40 -1.35 -5.47
C ALA A 95 4.91 -2.80 -5.56
N GLU A 96 5.45 -3.70 -4.75
CA GLU A 96 4.99 -5.08 -4.68
C GLU A 96 3.60 -5.20 -4.07
N LEU A 97 3.32 -4.48 -2.99
CA LEU A 97 2.06 -4.53 -2.28
C LEU A 97 0.86 -4.05 -3.13
N LEU A 98 1.07 -2.98 -3.92
CA LEU A 98 -0.01 -2.28 -4.60
C LEU A 98 -0.13 -2.61 -6.09
N PHE A 99 0.99 -2.88 -6.74
CA PHE A 99 1.03 -3.00 -8.20
C PHE A 99 1.47 -4.38 -8.69
N ASN A 100 2.03 -5.22 -7.82
CA ASN A 100 2.48 -6.57 -8.14
C ASN A 100 1.84 -7.64 -7.25
N SER A 101 0.67 -7.35 -6.68
CA SER A 101 -0.02 -8.25 -5.74
C SER A 101 -0.50 -9.57 -6.36
N ASP A 102 -0.60 -9.63 -7.68
CA ASP A 102 -0.83 -10.84 -8.47
C ASP A 102 0.38 -11.80 -8.48
N LYS A 103 1.59 -11.24 -8.42
CA LYS A 103 2.86 -11.98 -8.43
C LYS A 103 3.44 -12.21 -7.03
N VAL A 104 3.23 -11.25 -6.11
CA VAL A 104 3.77 -11.27 -4.74
C VAL A 104 2.64 -11.09 -3.73
N PRO A 105 2.35 -12.11 -2.90
CA PRO A 105 1.34 -11.96 -1.86
C PRO A 105 1.65 -10.79 -0.91
N PRO A 106 0.67 -9.98 -0.49
CA PRO A 106 0.88 -8.78 0.31
C PRO A 106 1.73 -8.98 1.57
N LYS A 107 1.52 -10.08 2.29
CA LYS A 107 2.33 -10.41 3.47
C LYS A 107 3.79 -10.68 3.15
N VAL A 108 4.04 -11.32 2.00
CA VAL A 108 5.41 -11.58 1.53
C VAL A 108 6.10 -10.27 1.17
N ALA A 109 5.41 -9.34 0.49
CA ALA A 109 5.97 -8.03 0.17
C ALA A 109 6.37 -7.25 1.44
N ILE A 110 5.53 -7.28 2.48
CA ILE A 110 5.83 -6.62 3.76
C ILE A 110 6.99 -7.31 4.48
N ASP A 111 6.97 -8.65 4.58
CA ASP A 111 8.02 -9.41 5.27
C ASP A 111 9.38 -9.22 4.59
N GLU A 112 9.44 -9.24 3.26
CA GLU A 112 10.66 -9.01 2.49
C GLU A 112 11.20 -7.58 2.66
N ALA A 113 10.33 -6.56 2.68
CA ALA A 113 10.73 -5.19 2.97
C ALA A 113 11.30 -5.05 4.39
N ILE A 114 10.74 -5.75 5.37
CA ILE A 114 11.27 -5.79 6.74
C ILE A 114 12.66 -6.45 6.76
N GLU A 115 12.86 -7.54 6.04
CA GLU A 115 14.16 -8.22 5.95
C GLU A 115 15.20 -7.33 5.26
N LEU A 116 14.86 -6.63 4.19
CA LEU A 116 15.73 -5.62 3.57
C LEU A 116 16.11 -4.53 4.58
N ALA A 117 15.17 -4.03 5.38
CA ALA A 117 15.45 -3.01 6.38
C ALA A 117 16.40 -3.51 7.49
N LYS A 118 16.26 -4.76 7.91
CA LYS A 118 17.19 -5.39 8.86
C LYS A 118 18.61 -5.53 8.31
N THR A 119 18.72 -5.86 7.02
CA THR A 119 19.99 -6.16 6.36
C THR A 119 20.74 -4.90 5.96
N TYR A 120 20.04 -3.91 5.41
CA TYR A 120 20.68 -2.78 4.72
C TYR A 120 20.48 -1.42 5.40
N SER A 121 19.69 -1.34 6.47
CA SER A 121 19.42 -0.07 7.12
C SER A 121 19.74 -0.05 8.62
N SER A 122 19.23 0.93 9.35
CA SER A 122 19.53 1.10 10.78
C SER A 122 18.80 0.08 11.66
N VAL A 123 19.28 -0.09 12.89
CA VAL A 123 18.74 -1.05 13.88
C VAL A 123 17.23 -0.95 14.08
N ASN A 124 16.65 0.25 13.95
CA ASN A 124 15.22 0.47 14.16
C ASN A 124 14.41 0.59 12.85
N SER A 125 15.07 0.61 11.70
CA SER A 125 14.43 0.77 10.39
C SER A 125 13.35 -0.28 10.10
N HIS A 126 13.60 -1.52 10.50
CA HIS A 126 12.62 -2.60 10.33
C HIS A 126 11.29 -2.34 11.06
N LYS A 127 11.32 -1.66 12.23
CA LYS A 127 10.11 -1.29 12.97
C LYS A 127 9.35 -0.17 12.26
N PHE A 128 10.09 0.81 11.75
CA PHE A 128 9.54 1.91 10.97
C PHE A 128 8.88 1.41 9.68
N VAL A 129 9.60 0.61 8.88
CA VAL A 129 9.08 0.01 7.65
C VAL A 129 7.84 -0.85 7.92
N ASN A 130 7.88 -1.71 8.95
CA ASN A 130 6.72 -2.51 9.35
C ASN A 130 5.52 -1.63 9.76
N GLY A 131 5.75 -0.57 10.51
CA GLY A 131 4.70 0.37 10.92
C GLY A 131 4.02 1.02 9.73
N VAL A 132 4.80 1.55 8.78
CA VAL A 132 4.30 2.23 7.57
C VAL A 132 3.56 1.26 6.66
N LEU A 133 4.19 0.16 6.23
CA LEU A 133 3.56 -0.81 5.33
C LEU A 133 2.38 -1.52 5.98
N GLY A 134 2.46 -1.81 7.28
CA GLY A 134 1.38 -2.42 8.04
C GLY A 134 0.15 -1.50 8.18
N SER A 135 0.34 -0.18 8.31
CA SER A 135 -0.78 0.78 8.32
C SER A 135 -1.47 0.84 6.97
N ILE A 136 -0.68 0.92 5.89
CA ILE A 136 -1.19 0.93 4.51
C ILE A 136 -1.95 -0.36 4.20
N TYR A 137 -1.39 -1.51 4.56
CA TYR A 137 -2.04 -2.81 4.35
C TYR A 137 -3.38 -2.93 5.08
N LYS A 138 -3.48 -2.38 6.31
CA LYS A 138 -4.74 -2.32 7.06
C LYS A 138 -5.77 -1.42 6.39
N GLU A 139 -5.34 -0.30 5.82
CA GLU A 139 -6.22 0.64 5.11
C GLU A 139 -6.73 0.06 3.78
N MET A 140 -5.95 -0.80 3.11
CA MET A 140 -6.38 -1.53 1.92
C MET A 140 -7.58 -2.45 2.18
N GLY A 141 -7.92 -2.70 3.45
CA GLY A 141 -8.84 -3.76 3.83
C GLY A 141 -8.19 -5.11 3.59
N GLU A 142 -7.97 -5.91 4.63
CA GLU A 142 -7.38 -7.25 4.46
C GLU A 142 -8.13 -8.01 3.35
N PRO A 143 -7.45 -8.51 2.31
CA PRO A 143 -8.11 -9.29 1.28
C PRO A 143 -8.86 -10.44 1.93
N ARG A 144 -10.13 -10.64 1.55
CA ARG A 144 -10.94 -11.77 2.00
C ARG A 144 -10.10 -13.02 1.81
N LYS A 145 -9.91 -13.77 2.89
CA LYS A 145 -9.35 -15.11 2.82
C LYS A 145 -10.25 -15.98 1.95
N GLU A 146 -9.88 -16.15 0.69
CA GLU A 146 -10.29 -17.35 -0.02
C GLU A 146 -9.45 -18.50 0.52
N GLU A 147 -10.15 -19.52 0.91
CA GLU A 147 -9.80 -20.71 1.65
C GLU A 147 -8.52 -21.39 1.15
N THR A 148 -7.51 -21.44 2.00
CA THR A 148 -6.62 -22.59 2.04
C THR A 148 -6.45 -23.04 3.49
N SER A 149 -6.76 -24.29 3.69
CA SER A 149 -6.96 -25.07 4.90
C SER A 149 -5.92 -24.85 6.01
N GLN A 150 -6.44 -24.76 7.24
CA GLN A 150 -5.86 -25.24 8.48
C GLN A 150 -4.57 -24.59 9.01
N LYS A 151 -4.75 -23.50 9.75
CA LYS A 151 -4.17 -23.33 11.09
C LYS A 151 -4.97 -22.25 11.84
N LYS A 152 -5.61 -22.65 12.94
CA LYS A 152 -6.31 -21.76 13.86
C LYS A 152 -5.31 -20.78 14.48
N THR A 153 -5.28 -19.57 13.99
CA THR A 153 -4.72 -18.41 14.69
C THR A 153 -5.89 -17.47 15.00
N ASN A 154 -6.01 -16.99 16.20
CA ASN A 154 -7.04 -16.06 16.66
C ASN A 154 -7.06 -14.82 15.78
N LEU A 155 -7.96 -14.83 14.78
CA LEU A 155 -8.23 -13.68 13.92
C LEU A 155 -9.18 -12.76 14.68
N GLN A 156 -8.72 -11.60 15.07
CA GLN A 156 -9.63 -10.54 15.50
C GLN A 156 -10.44 -10.09 14.29
N THR A 157 -11.73 -10.35 14.32
CA THR A 157 -12.67 -9.83 13.33
C THR A 157 -12.74 -8.31 13.47
N VAL A 158 -12.31 -7.58 12.45
CA VAL A 158 -12.44 -6.11 12.42
C VAL A 158 -13.79 -5.77 11.81
N ASN A 159 -14.67 -5.21 12.63
CA ASN A 159 -15.95 -4.72 12.16
C ASN A 159 -15.77 -3.29 11.64
N LEU A 160 -16.19 -3.05 10.40
CA LEU A 160 -16.21 -1.73 9.77
C LEU A 160 -17.64 -1.22 9.70
N ALA A 161 -17.83 0.08 9.91
CA ALA A 161 -19.08 0.76 9.65
C ALA A 161 -18.84 1.99 8.77
N GLY A 162 -19.80 2.32 7.93
CA GLY A 162 -19.78 3.47 7.05
C GLY A 162 -21.13 3.65 6.38
N GLY A 163 -21.22 4.55 5.43
CA GLY A 163 -22.51 4.79 4.79
C GLY A 163 -22.45 5.58 3.50
N LEU A 164 -23.49 5.42 2.69
CA LEU A 164 -23.78 6.30 1.57
C LEU A 164 -24.33 7.62 2.13
N VAL A 165 -23.52 8.67 2.07
CA VAL A 165 -23.91 10.00 2.55
C VAL A 165 -24.45 10.81 1.40
N TYR A 166 -25.67 11.33 1.55
CA TYR A 166 -26.29 12.16 0.53
C TYR A 166 -27.04 13.35 1.12
N SER A 167 -27.19 14.40 0.33
CA SER A 167 -28.10 15.51 0.60
C SER A 167 -28.95 15.80 -0.62
N VAL A 168 -30.10 16.39 -0.39
CA VAL A 168 -31.00 16.85 -1.47
C VAL A 168 -31.14 18.35 -1.35
N HIS A 169 -30.75 19.08 -2.40
CA HIS A 169 -30.92 20.53 -2.50
C HIS A 169 -31.49 20.90 -3.87
N GLU A 170 -32.55 21.67 -3.88
CA GLU A 170 -33.27 22.09 -5.12
C GLU A 170 -33.61 20.91 -6.05
N GLY A 171 -34.05 19.77 -5.50
CA GLY A 171 -34.39 18.57 -6.26
C GLY A 171 -33.20 17.79 -6.84
N LYS A 172 -31.96 18.20 -6.56
CA LYS A 172 -30.75 17.50 -6.95
C LYS A 172 -30.19 16.70 -5.77
N VAL A 173 -29.68 15.50 -6.05
CA VAL A 173 -29.04 14.64 -5.07
C VAL A 173 -27.53 14.84 -5.16
N PHE A 174 -26.91 15.14 -4.02
CA PHE A 174 -25.47 15.25 -3.85
C PHE A 174 -24.98 14.07 -3.03
N LEU A 175 -23.92 13.40 -3.49
CA LEU A 175 -23.29 12.28 -2.81
C LEU A 175 -21.92 12.70 -2.28
N ALA A 176 -21.59 12.27 -1.06
CA ALA A 176 -20.27 12.49 -0.48
C ALA A 176 -19.42 11.24 -0.62
N PHE A 177 -18.24 11.41 -1.21
CA PHE A 177 -17.21 10.39 -1.32
C PHE A 177 -15.93 10.87 -0.65
N VAL A 178 -15.13 9.92 -0.19
CA VAL A 178 -13.78 10.15 0.33
C VAL A 178 -12.78 9.66 -0.70
N LYS A 179 -11.69 10.38 -0.87
CA LYS A 179 -10.57 9.92 -1.66
C LYS A 179 -9.63 9.15 -0.75
N ASP A 180 -9.48 7.84 -1.00
CA ASP A 180 -8.57 7.00 -0.23
C ASP A 180 -7.09 7.35 -0.50
N ILE A 181 -6.18 6.70 0.20
CA ILE A 181 -4.73 6.91 0.02
C ILE A 181 -4.24 6.55 -1.40
N PHE A 182 -4.98 5.70 -2.12
CA PHE A 182 -4.70 5.30 -3.50
C PHE A 182 -5.35 6.22 -4.53
N LYS A 183 -5.98 7.32 -4.07
CA LYS A 183 -6.73 8.28 -4.89
C LYS A 183 -8.02 7.71 -5.51
N HIS A 184 -8.51 6.55 -5.06
CA HIS A 184 -9.82 6.05 -5.44
C HIS A 184 -10.92 6.73 -4.64
N TRP A 185 -12.06 6.95 -5.30
CA TRP A 185 -13.25 7.44 -4.62
C TRP A 185 -13.94 6.28 -3.91
N THR A 186 -14.16 6.41 -2.62
CA THR A 186 -14.81 5.41 -1.76
C THR A 186 -15.85 6.06 -0.87
N LEU A 187 -16.76 5.25 -0.34
CA LEU A 187 -17.69 5.70 0.68
C LEU A 187 -16.96 5.90 2.01
N PRO A 188 -17.34 6.91 2.82
CA PRO A 188 -16.79 7.09 4.15
C PRO A 188 -17.09 5.87 5.01
N LYS A 189 -16.04 5.24 5.56
CA LYS A 189 -16.11 4.00 6.37
C LYS A 189 -14.90 3.88 7.28
N GLY A 190 -15.04 3.18 8.39
CA GLY A 190 -13.91 2.91 9.25
C GLY A 190 -14.21 1.91 10.37
N LYS A 191 -13.19 1.60 11.16
CA LYS A 191 -13.25 0.58 12.20
C LYS A 191 -14.19 0.99 13.33
N LEU A 192 -15.06 0.06 13.74
CA LEU A 192 -15.87 0.18 14.96
C LEU A 192 -14.98 0.04 16.21
N LEU A 193 -15.32 0.76 17.24
CA LEU A 193 -14.77 0.54 18.57
C LEU A 193 -15.34 -0.75 19.18
N GLU A 194 -14.66 -1.30 20.15
CA GLU A 194 -15.12 -2.51 20.83
C GLU A 194 -16.47 -2.25 21.54
N GLY A 195 -17.48 -3.05 21.21
CA GLY A 195 -18.83 -2.89 21.74
C GLY A 195 -19.64 -1.72 21.17
N GLU A 196 -19.12 -1.00 20.18
CA GLU A 196 -19.82 0.12 19.55
C GLU A 196 -20.96 -0.35 18.64
N ASP A 197 -22.11 0.28 18.76
CA ASP A 197 -23.22 0.05 17.82
C ASP A 197 -22.85 0.48 16.40
N ILE A 198 -23.26 -0.32 15.41
CA ILE A 198 -22.89 -0.11 14.01
C ILE A 198 -23.36 1.25 13.49
N MET A 199 -24.56 1.70 13.88
CA MET A 199 -25.12 2.97 13.42
C MET A 199 -24.41 4.17 14.05
N ILE A 200 -24.07 4.05 15.33
CA ILE A 200 -23.30 5.07 16.06
C ILE A 200 -21.89 5.18 15.46
N GLY A 201 -21.25 4.05 15.26
CA GLY A 201 -19.92 3.99 14.64
C GLY A 201 -19.89 4.53 13.21
N ALA A 202 -20.91 4.26 12.42
CA ALA A 202 -21.03 4.82 11.06
C ALA A 202 -21.11 6.35 11.08
N VAL A 203 -21.96 6.94 11.94
CA VAL A 203 -22.07 8.40 12.08
C VAL A 203 -20.77 9.03 12.55
N ARG A 204 -20.11 8.41 13.55
CA ARG A 204 -18.81 8.86 14.04
C ARG A 204 -17.77 8.85 12.93
N LYS A 205 -17.65 7.75 12.16
CA LYS A 205 -16.69 7.63 11.07
C LYS A 205 -16.95 8.60 9.93
N ILE A 206 -18.21 8.80 9.55
CA ILE A 206 -18.60 9.81 8.57
C ILE A 206 -18.13 11.20 9.02
N LYS A 207 -18.35 11.53 10.30
CA LYS A 207 -17.92 12.83 10.84
C LYS A 207 -16.39 12.97 10.87
N GLU A 208 -15.67 11.90 11.22
CA GLU A 208 -14.20 11.89 11.23
C GLU A 208 -13.60 12.08 9.82
N GLU A 209 -14.18 11.42 8.80
CA GLU A 209 -13.61 11.41 7.46
C GLU A 209 -14.02 12.59 6.58
N ILE A 210 -15.26 13.08 6.71
CA ILE A 210 -15.77 14.16 5.86
C ILE A 210 -16.23 15.41 6.64
N GLY A 211 -16.11 15.40 7.97
CA GLY A 211 -16.48 16.56 8.81
C GLY A 211 -17.97 16.82 8.94
N LEU A 212 -18.84 16.00 8.33
CA LEU A 212 -20.29 16.20 8.31
C LEU A 212 -20.99 15.39 9.39
N THR A 213 -22.02 15.97 10.00
CA THR A 213 -22.91 15.22 10.89
C THR A 213 -24.05 14.64 10.06
N ALA A 214 -24.06 13.31 9.90
CA ALA A 214 -25.08 12.60 9.15
C ALA A 214 -26.20 12.08 10.06
N VAL A 215 -27.41 12.02 9.52
CA VAL A 215 -28.55 11.35 10.13
C VAL A 215 -28.82 10.07 9.36
N ILE A 216 -28.85 8.93 10.05
CA ILE A 216 -29.14 7.65 9.42
C ILE A 216 -30.62 7.61 9.01
N LYS A 217 -30.86 7.36 7.73
CA LYS A 217 -32.21 7.19 7.15
C LYS A 217 -32.63 5.73 7.15
N ASP A 218 -31.71 4.85 6.69
CA ASP A 218 -32.00 3.43 6.56
C ASP A 218 -30.70 2.62 6.58
N LYS A 219 -30.83 1.31 6.80
CA LYS A 219 -29.72 0.35 6.75
C LYS A 219 -29.71 -0.33 5.37
N LEU A 220 -28.59 -0.22 4.65
CA LEU A 220 -28.44 -0.91 3.37
C LEU A 220 -28.52 -2.43 3.57
N LYS A 221 -29.37 -3.08 2.77
CA LYS A 221 -29.54 -4.53 2.77
C LYS A 221 -28.40 -5.17 1.96
N GLU A 222 -28.15 -6.45 2.21
CA GLU A 222 -27.05 -7.19 1.57
C GLU A 222 -27.12 -7.20 0.02
N LYS A 223 -28.31 -7.04 -0.55
CA LYS A 223 -28.54 -6.93 -2.00
C LYS A 223 -28.09 -5.58 -2.58
N ASP A 224 -27.99 -4.55 -1.75
CA ASP A 224 -27.63 -3.19 -2.18
C ASP A 224 -26.10 -2.97 -2.20
N LYS A 225 -25.33 -3.94 -1.71
CA LYS A 225 -23.84 -3.93 -1.73
C LYS A 225 -23.24 -3.97 -3.14
N LYS A 226 -24.03 -4.34 -4.16
CA LYS A 226 -23.61 -4.29 -5.57
C LYS A 226 -23.37 -2.87 -6.11
N ILE A 227 -23.79 -1.84 -5.39
CA ILE A 227 -23.58 -0.43 -5.79
C ILE A 227 -22.08 -0.09 -5.78
N GLU A 228 -21.28 -0.67 -4.87
CA GLU A 228 -19.82 -0.44 -4.84
C GLU A 228 -19.10 -0.95 -6.10
N GLN A 229 -19.63 -1.95 -6.79
CA GLN A 229 -19.03 -2.51 -8.02
C GLN A 229 -19.32 -1.65 -9.27
N LEU A 230 -20.35 -0.82 -9.26
CA LEU A 230 -20.72 0.02 -10.40
C LEU A 230 -19.87 1.29 -10.54
N PHE A 231 -19.05 1.62 -9.56
CA PHE A 231 -18.17 2.80 -9.56
C PHE A 231 -16.68 2.47 -9.75
N GLN A 232 -16.35 1.19 -10.07
CA GLN A 232 -14.98 0.75 -10.35
C GLN A 232 -14.69 0.61 -11.86
N GLU A 233 -15.66 0.87 -12.73
CA GLU A 233 -15.51 1.03 -14.17
C GLU A 233 -15.44 2.54 -14.52
#